data_592c93d28fd5fac7f7294eaee60b6b81
#
_entry.id   592c93d28fd5fac7f7294eaee60b6b81
#
_cell.length_a   1.000
_cell.length_b   1.000
_cell.length_c   1.000
_cell.angle_alpha   90.00
_cell.angle_beta   90.00
_cell.angle_gamma   90.00
#
_symmetry.space_group_name_H-M   'P 1'
#
loop_
_entity.id
_entity.type
_entity.pdbx_description
1 polymer ?
#
loop_
_entity_poly.entity_id
_entity_poly.type
_entity_poly.pdbx_seq_one_letter_code
_entity_poly.pdbx_strand_id
1 'polypeptide(L)'
;MVVQRASWIMNVVHETHPELVMPYLEQLIPKMHEKGQHIALKRHIVRLLQDIEIPEQLQGEVMNSCFDFLANPAEAIAVRCFSMTVLDNLSRTYPEIRQELVAILEDQLEQEATAGFRARAKKILKRR
;
A
#
# COMPACT_ATOMS: atom_id res chain seq x y z
N MET A 1 -0.36 0.61 -19.84
CA MET A 1 -1.56 -0.16 -20.19
C MET A 1 -1.44 -1.64 -19.82
N VAL A 2 -0.33 -2.30 -20.17
CA VAL A 2 -0.10 -3.71 -19.81
C VAL A 2 -0.15 -3.92 -18.30
N VAL A 3 0.41 -2.97 -17.54
CA VAL A 3 0.49 -3.04 -16.07
C VAL A 3 -0.88 -2.90 -15.41
N GLN A 4 -1.77 -2.05 -15.96
CA GLN A 4 -3.14 -1.92 -15.44
C GLN A 4 -3.97 -3.18 -15.68
N ARG A 5 -3.80 -3.80 -16.85
CA ARG A 5 -4.45 -5.07 -17.16
C ARG A 5 -3.96 -6.18 -16.25
N ALA A 6 -2.66 -6.22 -15.95
CA ALA A 6 -2.09 -7.21 -15.06
C ALA A 6 -2.69 -7.10 -13.65
N SER A 7 -2.88 -5.87 -13.14
CA SER A 7 -3.52 -5.66 -11.84
C SER A 7 -4.96 -6.14 -11.81
N TRP A 8 -5.73 -5.83 -12.86
CA TRP A 8 -7.12 -6.27 -12.97
C TRP A 8 -7.22 -7.79 -13.02
N ILE A 9 -6.38 -8.42 -13.85
CA ILE A 9 -6.33 -9.89 -13.96
C ILE A 9 -5.97 -10.51 -12.62
N MET A 10 -5.00 -9.92 -11.90
CA MET A 10 -4.58 -10.42 -10.59
C MET A 10 -5.71 -10.35 -9.57
N ASN A 11 -6.52 -9.29 -9.58
CA ASN A 11 -7.68 -9.21 -8.70
C ASN A 11 -8.71 -10.29 -9.01
N VAL A 12 -8.97 -10.55 -10.29
CA VAL A 12 -9.88 -11.62 -10.70
C VAL A 12 -9.35 -12.98 -10.26
N VAL A 13 -8.06 -13.24 -10.45
CA VAL A 13 -7.42 -14.49 -10.01
C VAL A 13 -7.49 -14.63 -8.50
N HIS A 14 -7.27 -13.55 -7.75
CA HIS A 14 -7.36 -13.57 -6.29
C HIS A 14 -8.77 -13.98 -5.82
N GLU A 15 -9.81 -13.45 -6.46
CA GLU A 15 -11.20 -13.77 -6.11
C GLU A 15 -11.56 -15.23 -6.44
N THR A 16 -11.08 -15.76 -7.57
CA THR A 16 -11.45 -17.08 -8.05
C THR A 16 -10.48 -18.18 -7.64
N HIS A 17 -9.19 -17.88 -7.57
CA HIS A 17 -8.12 -18.82 -7.26
C HIS A 17 -7.05 -18.16 -6.38
N PRO A 18 -7.37 -17.88 -5.11
CA PRO A 18 -6.42 -17.18 -4.23
C PRO A 18 -5.09 -17.90 -4.06
N GLU A 19 -5.06 -19.21 -4.21
CA GLU A 19 -3.84 -20.02 -4.09
C GLU A 19 -2.81 -19.73 -5.18
N LEU A 20 -3.22 -19.15 -6.31
CA LEU A 20 -2.30 -18.80 -7.40
C LEU A 20 -1.62 -17.46 -7.19
N VAL A 21 -2.17 -16.63 -6.31
CA VAL A 21 -1.68 -15.26 -6.08
C VAL A 21 -0.40 -15.26 -5.25
N MET A 22 -0.27 -16.17 -4.29
CA MET A 22 0.84 -16.20 -3.34
C MET A 22 2.22 -16.24 -4.02
N PRO A 23 2.49 -17.19 -4.95
CA PRO A 23 3.80 -17.24 -5.61
C PRO A 23 4.10 -15.97 -6.40
N TYR A 24 3.08 -15.36 -7.00
CA TYR A 24 3.23 -14.14 -7.77
C TYR A 24 3.62 -12.96 -6.86
N LEU A 25 2.95 -12.83 -5.72
CA LEU A 25 3.25 -11.78 -4.75
C LEU A 25 4.63 -11.94 -4.14
N GLU A 26 5.08 -13.16 -3.87
CA GLU A 26 6.44 -13.41 -3.37
C GLU A 26 7.51 -12.86 -4.32
N GLN A 27 7.23 -12.85 -5.63
CA GLN A 27 8.14 -12.30 -6.62
C GLN A 27 8.01 -10.78 -6.76
N LEU A 28 6.80 -10.25 -6.63
CA LEU A 28 6.54 -8.82 -6.86
C LEU A 28 6.94 -7.92 -5.68
N ILE A 29 6.64 -8.35 -4.47
CA ILE A 29 6.80 -7.48 -3.29
C ILE A 29 8.26 -7.01 -3.12
N PRO A 30 9.29 -7.87 -3.24
CA PRO A 30 10.66 -7.38 -3.15
C PRO A 30 11.02 -6.34 -4.21
N LYS A 31 10.36 -6.37 -5.35
CA LYS A 31 10.63 -5.42 -6.45
C LYS A 31 10.22 -3.99 -6.13
N MET A 32 9.39 -3.77 -5.12
CA MET A 32 9.03 -2.43 -4.69
C MET A 32 10.23 -1.60 -4.24
N HIS A 33 11.28 -2.25 -3.77
CA HIS A 33 12.48 -1.60 -3.25
C HIS A 33 13.68 -1.67 -4.19
N GLU A 34 13.60 -2.39 -5.30
CA GLU A 34 14.72 -2.51 -6.21
C GLU A 34 15.04 -1.16 -6.85
N LYS A 35 16.31 -0.75 -6.77
CA LYS A 35 16.78 0.44 -7.44
C LYS A 35 16.72 0.24 -8.95
N GLY A 36 16.31 1.29 -9.67
CA GLY A 36 16.20 1.23 -11.12
C GLY A 36 14.89 0.65 -11.62
N GLN A 37 14.01 0.21 -10.73
CA GLN A 37 12.67 -0.21 -11.14
C GLN A 37 11.85 0.98 -11.58
N HIS A 38 11.03 0.77 -12.58
CA HIS A 38 10.15 1.81 -13.08
C HIS A 38 9.16 2.24 -11.99
N ILE A 39 8.97 3.56 -11.85
CA ILE A 39 8.02 4.13 -10.87
C ILE A 39 6.63 3.53 -11.05
N ALA A 40 6.23 3.28 -12.30
CA ALA A 40 4.94 2.68 -12.61
C ALA A 40 4.77 1.28 -11.99
N LEU A 41 5.84 0.49 -11.96
CA LEU A 41 5.78 -0.86 -11.37
C LEU A 41 5.56 -0.79 -9.86
N LYS A 42 6.30 0.05 -9.15
CA LYS A 42 6.09 0.26 -7.70
C LYS A 42 4.65 0.69 -7.42
N ARG A 43 4.17 1.70 -8.14
CA ARG A 43 2.81 2.22 -7.98
C ARG A 43 1.77 1.12 -8.20
N HIS A 44 1.97 0.28 -9.19
CA HIS A 44 1.07 -0.83 -9.48
C HIS A 44 1.02 -1.87 -8.39
N ILE A 45 2.19 -2.24 -7.87
CA ILE A 45 2.27 -3.24 -6.79
C ILE A 45 1.52 -2.73 -5.57
N VAL A 46 1.79 -1.50 -5.14
CA VAL A 46 1.14 -0.93 -3.96
C VAL A 46 -0.36 -0.75 -4.20
N ARG A 47 -0.75 -0.34 -5.40
CA ARG A 47 -2.16 -0.22 -5.77
C ARG A 47 -2.88 -1.57 -5.65
N LEU A 48 -2.27 -2.63 -6.16
CA LEU A 48 -2.83 -3.99 -6.07
C LEU A 48 -3.00 -4.41 -4.61
N LEU A 49 -2.02 -4.12 -3.77
CA LEU A 49 -2.01 -4.56 -2.38
C LEU A 49 -3.15 -3.97 -1.54
N GLN A 50 -3.71 -2.81 -1.94
CA GLN A 50 -4.84 -2.24 -1.21
C GLN A 50 -6.16 -2.98 -1.47
N ASP A 51 -6.25 -3.74 -2.56
CA ASP A 51 -7.48 -4.40 -2.99
C ASP A 51 -7.50 -5.91 -2.74
N ILE A 52 -6.40 -6.50 -2.30
CA ILE A 52 -6.30 -7.94 -2.08
C ILE A 52 -6.01 -8.27 -0.61
N GLU A 53 -6.33 -9.48 -0.21
CA GLU A 53 -5.92 -10.00 1.08
C GLU A 53 -4.45 -10.44 0.98
N ILE A 54 -3.58 -9.78 1.77
CA ILE A 54 -2.15 -10.05 1.72
C ILE A 54 -1.85 -11.31 2.52
N PRO A 55 -1.16 -12.31 1.93
CA PRO A 55 -0.78 -13.50 2.66
C PRO A 55 0.03 -13.18 3.92
N GLU A 56 -0.24 -13.91 5.00
CA GLU A 56 0.34 -13.62 6.31
C GLU A 56 1.87 -13.52 6.27
N GLN A 57 2.53 -14.41 5.52
CA GLN A 57 3.99 -14.43 5.43
C GLN A 57 4.59 -13.17 4.81
N LEU A 58 3.79 -12.42 4.04
CA LEU A 58 4.24 -11.23 3.34
C LEU A 58 3.82 -9.94 4.03
N GLN A 59 2.95 -10.01 5.03
CA GLN A 59 2.38 -8.82 5.68
C GLN A 59 3.45 -7.96 6.35
N GLY A 60 4.43 -8.57 7.02
CA GLY A 60 5.51 -7.83 7.68
C GLY A 60 6.33 -7.00 6.72
N GLU A 61 6.73 -7.59 5.59
CA GLU A 61 7.50 -6.88 4.56
C GLU A 61 6.67 -5.76 3.94
N VAL A 62 5.40 -6.01 3.66
CA VAL A 62 4.50 -5.00 3.11
C VAL A 62 4.31 -3.85 4.09
N MET A 63 4.11 -4.13 5.39
CA MET A 63 3.99 -3.09 6.41
C MET A 63 5.22 -2.19 6.44
N ASN A 64 6.41 -2.78 6.50
CA ASN A 64 7.66 -2.02 6.54
C ASN A 64 7.81 -1.14 5.31
N SER A 65 7.54 -1.71 4.14
CA SER A 65 7.62 -0.97 2.87
C SER A 65 6.65 0.20 2.82
N CYS A 66 5.41 -0.04 3.21
CA CYS A 66 4.38 0.99 3.17
C CYS A 66 4.61 2.11 4.19
N PHE A 67 5.15 1.80 5.38
CA PHE A 67 5.54 2.83 6.33
C PHE A 67 6.68 3.69 5.77
N ASP A 68 7.69 3.07 5.14
CA ASP A 68 8.78 3.81 4.52
C ASP A 68 8.27 4.74 3.40
N PHE A 69 7.40 4.24 2.54
CA PHE A 69 6.84 5.04 1.46
C PHE A 69 6.00 6.20 2.00
N LEU A 70 5.13 5.93 2.96
CA LEU A 70 4.24 6.94 3.52
C LEU A 70 5.03 8.06 4.22
N ALA A 71 6.06 7.70 4.97
CA ALA A 71 6.85 8.66 5.74
C ALA A 71 7.81 9.47 4.87
N ASN A 72 8.09 9.05 3.64
CA ASN A 72 9.06 9.71 2.78
C ASN A 72 8.38 10.80 1.93
N PRO A 73 8.63 12.10 2.21
CA PRO A 73 8.01 13.17 1.44
C PRO A 73 8.49 13.25 -0.01
N ALA A 74 9.62 12.60 -0.36
CA ALA A 74 10.12 12.53 -1.72
C ALA A 74 9.44 11.44 -2.55
N GLU A 75 8.68 10.54 -1.92
CA GLU A 75 7.98 9.48 -2.64
C GLU A 75 6.81 10.04 -3.43
N ALA A 76 6.47 9.39 -4.57
CA ALA A 76 5.33 9.79 -5.39
C ALA A 76 4.04 9.80 -4.55
N ILE A 77 3.22 10.85 -4.72
CA ILE A 77 2.01 11.03 -3.92
C ILE A 77 1.04 9.86 -4.06
N ALA A 78 0.92 9.27 -5.24
CA ALA A 78 0.06 8.11 -5.46
C ALA A 78 0.52 6.90 -4.64
N VAL A 79 1.82 6.65 -4.59
CA VAL A 79 2.39 5.55 -3.80
C VAL A 79 2.13 5.78 -2.31
N ARG A 80 2.27 7.01 -1.85
CA ARG A 80 1.99 7.36 -0.45
C ARG A 80 0.52 7.17 -0.10
N CYS A 81 -0.39 7.58 -0.98
CA CYS A 81 -1.83 7.39 -0.79
C CYS A 81 -2.22 5.91 -0.73
N PHE A 82 -1.69 5.10 -1.66
CA PHE A 82 -1.97 3.66 -1.67
C PHE A 82 -1.40 2.98 -0.43
N SER A 83 -0.19 3.36 -0.02
CA SER A 83 0.45 2.82 1.19
C SER A 83 -0.37 3.10 2.43
N MET A 84 -0.94 4.29 2.55
CA MET A 84 -1.82 4.67 3.64
C MET A 84 -3.04 3.73 3.73
N THR A 85 -3.65 3.41 2.60
CA THR A 85 -4.79 2.49 2.54
C THR A 85 -4.40 1.06 2.92
N VAL A 86 -3.25 0.59 2.41
CA VAL A 86 -2.74 -0.74 2.76
C VAL A 86 -2.51 -0.85 4.27
N LEU A 87 -1.88 0.16 4.86
CA LEU A 87 -1.63 0.18 6.31
C LEU A 87 -2.93 0.25 7.12
N ASP A 88 -3.91 1.01 6.65
CA ASP A 88 -5.21 1.06 7.30
C ASP A 88 -5.88 -0.31 7.30
N ASN A 89 -5.84 -1.01 6.17
CA ASN A 89 -6.38 -2.37 6.08
C ASN A 89 -5.65 -3.33 7.02
N LEU A 90 -4.33 -3.27 7.06
CA LEU A 90 -3.52 -4.13 7.94
C LEU A 90 -3.72 -3.79 9.42
N SER A 91 -4.04 -2.55 9.75
CA SER A 91 -4.27 -2.14 11.14
C SER A 91 -5.52 -2.79 11.74
N ARG A 92 -6.39 -3.31 10.93
CA ARG A 92 -7.56 -4.06 11.41
C ARG A 92 -7.16 -5.41 12.01
N THR A 93 -6.11 -6.02 11.44
CA THR A 93 -5.53 -7.26 11.96
C THR A 93 -4.47 -7.01 13.01
N TYR A 94 -3.72 -5.92 12.88
CA TYR A 94 -2.62 -5.55 13.78
C TYR A 94 -2.90 -4.17 14.39
N PRO A 95 -3.77 -4.08 15.41
CA PRO A 95 -4.14 -2.76 15.98
C PRO A 95 -2.96 -1.94 16.49
N GLU A 96 -1.86 -2.59 16.85
CA GLU A 96 -0.65 -1.92 17.36
C GLU A 96 0.02 -1.00 16.34
N ILE A 97 -0.17 -1.24 15.03
CA ILE A 97 0.41 -0.34 14.01
C ILE A 97 -0.44 0.92 13.81
N ARG A 98 -1.66 0.95 14.34
CA ARG A 98 -2.56 2.08 14.13
C ARG A 98 -2.04 3.36 14.76
N GLN A 99 -1.42 3.28 15.93
CA GLN A 99 -0.86 4.46 16.58
C GLN A 99 0.22 5.11 15.72
N GLU A 100 1.12 4.30 15.14
CA GLU A 100 2.16 4.81 14.25
C GLU A 100 1.56 5.42 12.99
N LEU A 101 0.58 4.75 12.40
CA LEU A 101 -0.12 5.26 11.22
C LEU A 101 -0.77 6.62 11.50
N VAL A 102 -1.52 6.73 12.60
CA VAL A 102 -2.17 7.98 12.99
C VAL A 102 -1.15 9.09 13.19
N ALA A 103 -0.05 8.81 13.89
CA ALA A 103 0.99 9.81 14.13
C ALA A 103 1.59 10.33 12.83
N ILE A 104 1.88 9.45 11.88
CA ILE A 104 2.43 9.85 10.58
C ILE A 104 1.42 10.70 9.81
N LEU A 105 0.16 10.29 9.78
CA LEU A 105 -0.87 11.01 9.04
C LEU A 105 -1.12 12.41 9.63
N GLU A 106 -1.18 12.53 10.96
CA GLU A 106 -1.34 13.82 11.60
C GLU A 106 -0.17 14.75 11.32
N ASP A 107 1.06 14.23 11.37
CA ASP A 107 2.26 15.00 11.04
C ASP A 107 2.22 15.50 9.59
N GLN A 108 1.86 14.62 8.66
CA GLN A 108 1.84 14.98 7.24
C GLN A 108 0.70 15.92 6.87
N LEU A 109 -0.41 15.89 7.61
CA LEU A 109 -1.50 16.86 7.41
C LEU A 109 -1.12 18.27 7.84
N GLU A 110 -0.17 18.43 8.74
CA GLU A 110 0.37 19.73 9.14
C GLU A 110 1.30 20.31 8.07
N GLN A 111 1.84 19.46 7.21
CA GLN A 111 2.68 19.85 6.08
C GLN A 111 1.81 20.07 4.84
N GLU A 112 2.42 20.52 3.73
CA GLU A 112 1.69 20.66 2.49
C GLU A 112 1.32 19.28 1.95
N ALA A 113 0.01 19.01 1.90
CA ALA A 113 -0.51 17.77 1.35
C ALA A 113 -1.53 18.09 0.26
N THR A 114 -1.59 17.25 -0.77
CA THR A 114 -2.60 17.38 -1.83
C THR A 114 -4.00 17.15 -1.28
N ALA A 115 -5.01 17.65 -2.00
CA ALA A 115 -6.40 17.46 -1.61
C ALA A 115 -6.77 15.97 -1.51
N GLY A 116 -6.28 15.15 -2.45
CA GLY A 116 -6.54 13.71 -2.44
C GLY A 116 -5.93 13.01 -1.24
N PHE A 117 -4.68 13.36 -0.90
CA PHE A 117 -4.01 12.84 0.28
C PHE A 117 -4.78 13.22 1.56
N ARG A 118 -5.14 14.50 1.68
CA ARG A 118 -5.90 14.99 2.85
C ARG A 118 -7.22 14.28 3.02
N ALA A 119 -7.99 14.12 1.94
CA ALA A 119 -9.30 13.47 1.99
C ALA A 119 -9.17 12.04 2.48
N ARG A 120 -8.21 11.30 1.96
CA ARG A 120 -7.98 9.90 2.33
C ARG A 120 -7.50 9.78 3.77
N ALA A 121 -6.54 10.62 4.18
CA ALA A 121 -6.01 10.62 5.55
C ALA A 121 -7.09 10.94 6.57
N LYS A 122 -7.91 11.95 6.30
CA LYS A 122 -9.01 12.33 7.20
C LYS A 122 -10.04 11.22 7.36
N LYS A 123 -10.34 10.50 6.26
CA LYS A 123 -11.26 9.37 6.30
C LYS A 123 -10.72 8.25 7.21
N ILE A 124 -9.43 7.96 7.11
CA ILE A 124 -8.77 6.95 7.95
C ILE A 124 -8.78 7.40 9.42
N LEU A 125 -8.45 8.67 9.69
CA LEU A 125 -8.39 9.20 11.05
C LEU A 125 -9.75 9.21 11.73
N LYS A 126 -10.84 9.38 10.99
CA LYS A 126 -12.20 9.33 11.56
C LYS A 126 -12.61 7.94 12.01
N ARG A 127 -12.02 6.92 11.42
CA ARG A 127 -12.38 5.53 11.68
C ARG A 127 -11.60 5.02 12.89
N ARG A 128 -12.08 5.34 14.05
CA ARG A 128 -11.48 4.93 15.33
C ARG A 128 -12.24 3.80 15.99
#